data_fd0058f81b18ef43bf9cac6774905ddc
#
_entry.id   fd0058f81b18ef43bf9cac6774905ddc
#
_cell.length_a   1.000
_cell.length_b   1.000
_cell.length_c   1.000
_cell.angle_alpha   90.00
_cell.angle_beta   90.00
_cell.angle_gamma   90.00
#
_symmetry.space_group_name_H-M   'P 1'
#
loop_
_entity.id
_entity.type
_entity.pdbx_description
1 polymer ?
#
loop_
_entity_poly.entity_id
_entity_poly.type
_entity_poly.pdbx_seq_one_letter_code
_entity_poly.pdbx_strand_id
1 'polypeptide(L)'
;MLKSKMSRIFPEDEGPVWRLFFFGLAIFIAAILIGLWLSLKPNALQNKYEAYQPTDDGYRVRVEVGSTLFAIPAHYTRSAQTRSQKAQNFVELHALLPDLKSYSRELDKEFLRIDAASLLVIITLRASERPLPERRIFEDML
;
A
#
# COMPACT_ATOMS: atom_id res chain seq x y z
N MET A 1 64.64 42.32 -20.42
CA MET A 1 63.51 42.58 -21.32
C MET A 1 62.87 41.32 -21.81
N LEU A 2 62.39 40.44 -20.87
CA LEU A 2 61.87 39.08 -21.16
C LEU A 2 60.76 38.66 -20.18
N LYS A 3 59.99 39.61 -19.60
CA LYS A 3 58.92 39.34 -18.64
C LYS A 3 57.52 39.64 -19.12
N SER A 4 57.32 39.94 -20.41
CA SER A 4 56.05 40.45 -20.91
C SER A 4 55.31 39.50 -21.88
N LYS A 5 55.69 38.25 -22.04
CA LYS A 5 55.06 37.34 -23.03
C LYS A 5 54.39 36.10 -22.48
N MET A 6 54.37 35.95 -21.15
CA MET A 6 53.85 34.71 -20.54
C MET A 6 52.47 34.83 -19.90
N SER A 7 51.85 36.00 -19.95
CA SER A 7 50.51 36.25 -19.37
C SER A 7 49.33 36.16 -20.30
N ARG A 8 49.51 35.65 -21.53
CA ARG A 8 48.40 35.55 -22.52
C ARG A 8 47.94 34.10 -22.80
N ILE A 9 48.33 33.15 -22.01
CA ILE A 9 47.98 31.72 -22.26
C ILE A 9 46.85 31.20 -21.38
N PHE A 10 46.47 31.95 -20.34
CA PHE A 10 45.34 31.59 -19.53
C PHE A 10 44.26 32.66 -19.64
N PRO A 11 43.10 32.36 -20.23
CA PRO A 11 41.96 33.25 -20.14
C PRO A 11 41.48 33.26 -18.69
N GLU A 12 41.61 34.41 -18.04
CA GLU A 12 41.32 34.64 -16.61
C GLU A 12 39.82 34.79 -16.32
N ASP A 13 38.94 34.35 -17.23
CA ASP A 13 37.48 34.53 -17.15
C ASP A 13 36.67 33.22 -17.28
N GLU A 14 37.14 32.10 -16.73
CA GLU A 14 36.33 30.86 -16.69
C GLU A 14 35.44 30.73 -15.42
N GLY A 15 35.32 31.81 -14.64
CA GLY A 15 34.54 31.81 -13.40
C GLY A 15 33.03 31.47 -13.55
N PRO A 16 32.29 31.97 -14.54
CA PRO A 16 30.83 31.71 -14.60
C PRO A 16 30.45 30.35 -15.14
N VAL A 17 31.22 29.76 -16.07
CA VAL A 17 30.87 28.54 -16.76
C VAL A 17 30.97 27.31 -15.81
N TRP A 18 31.97 27.28 -14.97
CA TRP A 18 32.14 26.24 -13.96
C TRP A 18 31.03 26.24 -12.89
N ARG A 19 30.61 27.40 -12.46
CA ARG A 19 29.49 27.56 -11.54
C ARG A 19 28.19 27.05 -12.15
N LEU A 20 27.92 27.36 -13.42
CA LEU A 20 26.76 26.86 -14.14
C LEU A 20 26.80 25.33 -14.30
N PHE A 21 27.98 24.77 -14.57
CA PHE A 21 28.15 23.31 -14.65
C PHE A 21 27.87 22.60 -13.32
N PHE A 22 28.42 23.14 -12.20
CA PHE A 22 28.13 22.57 -10.88
C PHE A 22 26.67 22.72 -10.46
N PHE A 23 26.03 23.87 -10.80
CA PHE A 23 24.59 24.04 -10.57
C PHE A 23 23.76 23.02 -11.38
N GLY A 24 24.08 22.81 -12.63
CA GLY A 24 23.40 21.82 -13.47
C GLY A 24 23.58 20.40 -12.93
N LEU A 25 24.80 20.04 -12.53
CA LEU A 25 25.11 18.75 -11.93
C LEU A 25 24.35 18.53 -10.59
N ALA A 26 24.30 19.57 -9.75
CA ALA A 26 23.58 19.50 -8.46
C ALA A 26 22.07 19.29 -8.67
N ILE A 27 21.46 19.99 -9.62
CA ILE A 27 20.05 19.83 -9.99
C ILE A 27 19.80 18.41 -10.52
N PHE A 28 20.68 17.88 -11.36
CA PHE A 28 20.58 16.54 -11.91
C PHE A 28 20.64 15.45 -10.82
N ILE A 29 21.60 15.58 -9.89
CA ILE A 29 21.72 14.68 -8.74
C ILE A 29 20.46 14.75 -7.84
N ALA A 30 19.98 15.97 -7.55
CA ALA A 30 18.76 16.16 -6.78
C ALA A 30 17.54 15.51 -7.44
N ALA A 31 17.38 15.63 -8.76
CA ALA A 31 16.32 15.00 -9.51
C ALA A 31 16.38 13.46 -9.43
N ILE A 32 17.58 12.87 -9.53
CA ILE A 32 17.79 11.42 -9.38
C ILE A 32 17.41 10.98 -7.96
N LEU A 33 17.86 11.69 -6.92
CA LEU A 33 17.56 11.36 -5.53
C LEU A 33 16.06 11.45 -5.23
N ILE A 34 15.37 12.47 -5.75
CA ILE A 34 13.91 12.61 -5.62
C ILE A 34 13.20 11.49 -6.36
N GLY A 35 13.61 11.15 -7.58
CA GLY A 35 13.07 10.03 -8.35
C GLY A 35 13.25 8.69 -7.63
N LEU A 36 14.43 8.44 -7.08
CA LEU A 36 14.72 7.25 -6.28
C LEU A 36 13.88 7.20 -5.00
N TRP A 37 13.75 8.34 -4.29
CA TRP A 37 12.94 8.43 -3.08
C TRP A 37 11.44 8.20 -3.34
N LEU A 38 10.91 8.72 -4.45
CA LEU A 38 9.53 8.46 -4.89
C LEU A 38 9.32 6.99 -5.29
N SER A 39 10.32 6.36 -5.90
CA SER A 39 10.26 4.94 -6.29
C SER A 39 10.37 3.99 -5.10
N LEU A 40 11.08 4.40 -4.04
CA LEU A 40 11.23 3.62 -2.80
C LEU A 40 10.05 3.80 -1.84
N LYS A 41 9.20 4.82 -2.05
CA LYS A 41 7.93 4.90 -1.28
C LYS A 41 7.04 3.76 -1.73
N PRO A 42 6.66 2.82 -0.83
CA PRO A 42 5.65 1.84 -1.17
C PRO A 42 4.42 2.62 -1.64
N ASN A 43 4.02 2.38 -2.88
CA ASN A 43 2.88 3.07 -3.48
C ASN A 43 1.68 2.91 -2.55
N ALA A 44 1.24 4.02 -1.95
CA ALA A 44 0.03 4.04 -1.12
C ALA A 44 -1.21 3.53 -1.90
N LEU A 45 -1.13 3.52 -3.23
CA LEU A 45 -2.12 2.94 -4.12
C LEU A 45 -2.00 1.42 -4.25
N GLN A 46 -0.81 0.82 -4.13
CA GLN A 46 -0.63 -0.63 -4.11
C GLN A 46 -1.18 -1.26 -2.81
N ASN A 47 -1.12 -0.53 -1.70
CA ASN A 47 -1.74 -0.98 -0.44
C ASN A 47 -3.27 -0.92 -0.46
N LYS A 48 -3.88 -0.30 -1.46
CA LYS A 48 -5.35 -0.23 -1.59
C LYS A 48 -5.96 -1.53 -2.11
N TYR A 49 -5.16 -2.34 -2.80
CA TYR A 49 -5.56 -3.67 -3.27
C TYR A 49 -4.55 -4.67 -2.71
N GLU A 50 -4.84 -5.16 -1.52
CA GLU A 50 -4.07 -6.25 -0.92
C GLU A 50 -4.01 -7.42 -1.91
N ALA A 51 -2.80 -7.91 -2.17
CA ALA A 51 -2.63 -9.07 -3.03
C ALA A 51 -3.43 -10.24 -2.47
N TYR A 52 -4.24 -10.88 -3.32
CA TYR A 52 -5.00 -12.06 -2.96
C TYR A 52 -4.02 -13.20 -2.61
N GLN A 53 -3.96 -13.56 -1.36
CA GLN A 53 -3.14 -14.64 -0.80
C GLN A 53 -3.91 -15.36 0.30
N PRO A 54 -4.90 -16.16 -0.05
CA PRO A 54 -5.68 -16.91 0.92
C PRO A 54 -4.84 -18.02 1.56
N THR A 55 -5.30 -18.55 2.68
CA THR A 55 -4.72 -19.72 3.35
C THR A 55 -5.81 -20.65 3.78
N ASP A 56 -5.52 -21.94 3.77
CA ASP A 56 -6.39 -23.02 4.31
C ASP A 56 -6.13 -23.30 5.81
N ASP A 57 -5.19 -22.57 6.42
CA ASP A 57 -4.85 -22.72 7.82
C ASP A 57 -5.98 -22.24 8.75
N GLY A 58 -6.29 -23.05 9.76
CA GLY A 58 -7.35 -22.76 10.73
C GLY A 58 -6.92 -21.97 11.97
N TYR A 59 -5.67 -21.48 12.06
CA TYR A 59 -5.25 -20.71 13.22
C TYR A 59 -5.98 -19.35 13.31
N ARG A 60 -6.05 -18.80 14.53
CA ARG A 60 -6.71 -17.51 14.75
C ARG A 60 -5.71 -16.36 14.67
N VAL A 61 -6.03 -15.39 13.83
CA VAL A 61 -5.29 -14.11 13.70
C VAL A 61 -5.97 -13.08 14.60
N ARG A 62 -5.19 -12.37 15.40
CA ARG A 62 -5.68 -11.25 16.20
C ARG A 62 -5.40 -9.96 15.44
N VAL A 63 -6.47 -9.27 15.07
CA VAL A 63 -6.42 -8.02 14.31
C VAL A 63 -7.17 -6.95 15.07
N GLU A 64 -6.56 -5.80 15.25
CA GLU A 64 -7.16 -4.62 15.83
C GLU A 64 -7.65 -3.71 14.70
N VAL A 65 -8.94 -3.42 14.68
CA VAL A 65 -9.56 -2.50 13.72
C VAL A 65 -10.14 -1.33 14.51
N GLY A 66 -9.50 -0.17 14.40
CA GLY A 66 -9.76 0.96 15.26
C GLY A 66 -9.41 0.65 16.71
N SER A 67 -10.42 0.67 17.61
CA SER A 67 -10.27 0.32 19.04
C SER A 67 -10.74 -1.10 19.38
N THR A 68 -11.15 -1.90 18.38
CA THR A 68 -11.75 -3.21 18.60
C THR A 68 -10.82 -4.33 18.15
N LEU A 69 -10.59 -5.29 19.03
CA LEU A 69 -9.79 -6.48 18.76
C LEU A 69 -10.66 -7.61 18.27
N PHE A 70 -10.37 -8.14 17.10
CA PHE A 70 -11.01 -9.29 16.49
C PHE A 70 -10.09 -10.51 16.51
N ALA A 71 -10.67 -11.70 16.76
CA ALA A 71 -9.99 -12.98 16.62
C ALA A 71 -10.60 -13.73 15.43
N ILE A 72 -9.96 -13.62 14.27
CA ILE A 72 -10.47 -14.09 12.99
C ILE A 72 -9.72 -15.36 12.59
N PRO A 73 -10.41 -16.45 12.19
CA PRO A 73 -9.74 -17.61 11.62
C PRO A 73 -9.03 -17.23 10.31
N ALA A 74 -7.78 -17.66 10.15
CA ALA A 74 -6.93 -17.25 9.03
C ALA A 74 -7.52 -17.58 7.65
N HIS A 75 -8.25 -18.70 7.53
CA HIS A 75 -8.87 -19.14 6.28
C HIS A 75 -10.03 -18.25 5.78
N TYR A 76 -10.50 -17.28 6.60
CA TYR A 76 -11.43 -16.24 6.14
C TYR A 76 -10.71 -14.97 5.68
N THR A 77 -9.40 -14.84 5.92
CA THR A 77 -8.65 -13.67 5.52
C THR A 77 -8.21 -13.76 4.06
N ARG A 78 -8.38 -12.68 3.33
CA ARG A 78 -8.07 -12.62 1.91
C ARG A 78 -6.59 -12.43 1.62
N SER A 79 -5.86 -11.75 2.51
CA SER A 79 -4.46 -11.36 2.27
C SER A 79 -3.52 -11.80 3.38
N ALA A 80 -2.24 -11.98 3.04
CA ALA A 80 -1.18 -12.20 4.01
C ALA A 80 -0.94 -10.98 4.89
N GLN A 81 -1.21 -9.78 4.39
CA GLN A 81 -1.05 -8.53 5.12
C GLN A 81 -2.01 -8.48 6.32
N THR A 82 -3.28 -8.87 6.12
CA THR A 82 -4.25 -8.99 7.21
C THR A 82 -3.77 -9.93 8.32
N ARG A 83 -3.03 -10.98 7.96
CA ARG A 83 -2.50 -11.96 8.94
C ARG A 83 -1.24 -11.49 9.64
N SER A 84 -0.46 -10.59 9.04
CA SER A 84 0.82 -10.13 9.57
C SER A 84 0.73 -8.86 10.41
N GLN A 85 -0.21 -7.97 10.10
CA GLN A 85 -0.36 -6.68 10.76
C GLN A 85 -1.37 -6.75 11.91
N LYS A 86 -0.95 -6.28 13.10
CA LYS A 86 -1.81 -6.28 14.29
C LYS A 86 -2.88 -5.19 14.24
N ALA A 87 -2.53 -3.97 13.82
CA ALA A 87 -3.45 -2.83 13.76
C ALA A 87 -3.69 -2.43 12.32
N GLN A 88 -4.96 -2.34 11.92
CA GLN A 88 -5.40 -2.04 10.56
C GLN A 88 -6.61 -1.11 10.58
N ASN A 89 -6.74 -0.28 9.54
CA ASN A 89 -7.91 0.59 9.39
C ASN A 89 -9.12 -0.16 8.83
N PHE A 90 -8.87 -1.25 8.11
CA PHE A 90 -9.91 -2.12 7.58
C PHE A 90 -9.36 -3.55 7.40
N VAL A 91 -10.25 -4.51 7.41
CA VAL A 91 -9.97 -5.94 7.17
C VAL A 91 -10.99 -6.48 6.19
N GLU A 92 -10.52 -7.17 5.16
CA GLU A 92 -11.37 -7.87 4.20
C GLU A 92 -11.38 -9.36 4.51
N LEU A 93 -12.58 -9.88 4.71
CA LEU A 93 -12.86 -11.30 4.88
C LEU A 93 -13.60 -11.81 3.65
N HIS A 94 -13.45 -13.09 3.35
CA HIS A 94 -14.14 -13.75 2.26
C HIS A 94 -14.78 -15.05 2.70
N ALA A 95 -15.92 -15.37 2.12
CA ALA A 95 -16.64 -16.60 2.33
C ALA A 95 -17.51 -16.97 1.13
N LEU A 96 -17.86 -18.23 0.96
CA LEU A 96 -18.80 -18.67 -0.06
C LEU A 96 -20.19 -18.93 0.55
N LEU A 97 -21.20 -18.40 -0.11
CA LEU A 97 -22.61 -18.67 0.20
C LEU A 97 -23.01 -20.09 -0.27
N PRO A 98 -24.11 -20.65 0.29
CA PRO A 98 -24.95 -20.10 1.37
C PRO A 98 -24.37 -20.32 2.76
N ASP A 99 -23.45 -21.29 2.95
CA ASP A 99 -23.00 -21.79 4.25
C ASP A 99 -21.87 -20.97 4.87
N LEU A 100 -21.47 -19.84 4.23
CA LEU A 100 -20.30 -19.04 4.62
C LEU A 100 -19.03 -19.88 4.71
N LYS A 101 -18.83 -20.79 3.75
CA LYS A 101 -17.65 -21.66 3.72
C LYS A 101 -16.38 -20.80 3.58
N SER A 102 -15.42 -21.13 4.42
CA SER A 102 -14.09 -20.54 4.39
C SER A 102 -13.29 -21.04 3.19
N TYR A 103 -12.18 -20.34 2.89
CA TYR A 103 -11.26 -20.79 1.87
C TYR A 103 -10.68 -22.17 2.18
N SER A 104 -10.62 -23.00 1.14
CA SER A 104 -9.84 -24.23 1.08
C SER A 104 -9.27 -24.38 -0.33
N ARG A 105 -8.18 -25.13 -0.48
CA ARG A 105 -7.56 -25.35 -1.81
C ARG A 105 -8.49 -26.03 -2.80
N GLU A 106 -9.42 -26.82 -2.33
CA GLU A 106 -10.42 -27.50 -3.15
C GLU A 106 -11.42 -26.49 -3.77
N LEU A 107 -11.71 -25.41 -3.06
CA LEU A 107 -12.65 -24.38 -3.44
C LEU A 107 -11.99 -23.17 -4.13
N ASP A 108 -10.69 -23.21 -4.39
CA ASP A 108 -9.92 -22.08 -4.96
C ASP A 108 -10.56 -21.51 -6.23
N LYS A 109 -11.05 -22.35 -7.12
CA LYS A 109 -11.72 -21.93 -8.36
C LYS A 109 -13.00 -21.14 -8.09
N GLU A 110 -13.75 -21.46 -7.05
CA GLU A 110 -14.97 -20.75 -6.68
C GLU A 110 -14.65 -19.41 -6.04
N PHE A 111 -13.56 -19.31 -5.27
CA PHE A 111 -13.09 -18.04 -4.70
C PHE A 111 -12.49 -17.08 -5.74
N LEU A 112 -11.98 -17.59 -6.85
CA LEU A 112 -11.46 -16.79 -7.98
C LEU A 112 -12.54 -16.43 -9.01
N ARG A 113 -13.73 -16.98 -8.88
CA ARG A 113 -14.82 -16.78 -9.83
C ARG A 113 -15.42 -15.39 -9.70
N ILE A 114 -15.42 -14.62 -10.81
CA ILE A 114 -15.92 -13.22 -10.88
C ILE A 114 -17.07 -13.11 -11.90
N ASP A 115 -17.93 -14.09 -12.00
CA ASP A 115 -19.08 -14.07 -12.89
C ASP A 115 -20.39 -13.87 -12.11
N ALA A 116 -21.50 -13.75 -12.83
CA ALA A 116 -22.83 -13.59 -12.24
C ALA A 116 -23.29 -14.81 -11.39
N ALA A 117 -22.62 -15.95 -11.53
CA ALA A 117 -22.88 -17.15 -10.75
C ALA A 117 -21.94 -17.28 -9.52
N SER A 118 -21.10 -16.27 -9.27
CA SER A 118 -20.23 -16.25 -8.09
C SER A 118 -21.02 -16.19 -6.81
N LEU A 119 -20.73 -17.11 -5.90
CA LEU A 119 -21.28 -17.14 -4.54
C LEU A 119 -20.34 -16.50 -3.52
N LEU A 120 -19.30 -15.82 -4.01
CA LEU A 120 -18.30 -15.16 -3.16
C LEU A 120 -18.88 -13.91 -2.50
N VAL A 121 -18.77 -13.85 -1.19
CA VAL A 121 -19.07 -12.65 -0.38
C VAL A 121 -17.79 -12.11 0.20
N ILE A 122 -17.60 -10.80 0.05
CA ILE A 122 -16.49 -10.07 0.67
C ILE A 122 -17.10 -9.18 1.76
N ILE A 123 -16.62 -9.37 2.99
CA ILE A 123 -17.05 -8.64 4.17
C ILE A 123 -15.91 -7.71 4.57
N THR A 124 -16.16 -6.41 4.54
CA THR A 124 -15.16 -5.41 4.96
C THR A 124 -15.49 -4.90 6.35
N LEU A 125 -14.61 -5.16 7.31
CA LEU A 125 -14.63 -4.54 8.63
C LEU A 125 -13.79 -3.27 8.57
N ARG A 126 -14.40 -2.13 8.91
CA ARG A 126 -13.70 -0.84 8.89
C ARG A 126 -13.86 -0.12 10.22
N ALA A 127 -12.78 0.53 10.68
CA ALA A 127 -12.87 1.45 11.79
C ALA A 127 -13.77 2.64 11.40
N SER A 128 -14.78 2.96 12.24
CA SER A 128 -15.59 4.15 12.07
C SER A 128 -15.09 5.23 13.02
N GLU A 129 -14.75 6.39 12.49
CA GLU A 129 -14.40 7.56 13.30
C GLU A 129 -15.64 8.18 13.99
N ARG A 130 -16.81 7.89 13.45
CA ARG A 130 -18.09 8.34 14.01
C ARG A 130 -18.89 7.11 14.40
N PRO A 131 -19.12 6.88 15.71
CA PRO A 131 -20.05 5.84 16.13
C PRO A 131 -21.42 6.18 15.52
N LEU A 132 -22.00 5.21 14.82
CA LEU A 132 -23.39 5.33 14.35
C LEU A 132 -24.25 5.53 15.60
N PRO A 133 -25.07 6.60 15.68
CA PRO A 133 -25.98 6.75 16.80
C PRO A 133 -26.90 5.54 16.83
N GLU A 134 -27.00 4.89 17.98
CA GLU A 134 -27.78 3.64 18.19
C GLU A 134 -29.21 3.71 17.63
N ARG A 135 -29.79 4.91 17.57
CA ARG A 135 -31.12 5.15 16.98
C ARG A 135 -31.25 4.83 15.50
N ARG A 136 -30.21 5.00 14.67
CA ARG A 136 -30.31 4.77 13.23
C ARG A 136 -30.39 3.29 12.85
N ILE A 137 -29.93 2.39 13.70
CA ILE A 137 -29.97 0.94 13.41
C ILE A 137 -31.41 0.42 13.48
N PHE A 138 -32.28 1.07 14.24
CA PHE A 138 -33.67 0.61 14.41
C PHE A 138 -34.66 1.32 13.48
N GLU A 139 -34.35 2.51 12.97
CA GLU A 139 -35.26 3.26 12.08
C GLU A 139 -35.21 2.77 10.64
N ASP A 140 -34.09 2.21 10.17
CA ASP A 140 -33.98 1.68 8.80
C ASP A 140 -34.42 0.20 8.67
N MET A 141 -34.86 -0.45 9.74
CA MET A 141 -35.36 -1.84 9.75
C MET A 141 -36.89 -1.95 9.88
N LEU A 142 -37.62 -0.88 9.96
CA LEU A 142 -39.09 -0.83 10.00
C LEU A 142 -39.66 -0.23 8.74
#